data_807078cc63b9ca6c9c25c67d3bf40a98
#
_entry.id   807078cc63b9ca6c9c25c67d3bf40a98
#
_cell.length_a   1.000
_cell.length_b   1.000
_cell.length_c   1.000
_cell.angle_alpha   90.00
_cell.angle_beta   90.00
_cell.angle_gamma   90.00
#
_symmetry.space_group_name_H-M   'P 1'
#
loop_
_entity.id
_entity.type
_entity.pdbx_description
1 polymer ?
#
loop_
_entity_poly.entity_id
_entity_poly.type
_entity_poly.pdbx_seq_one_letter_code
_entity_poly.pdbx_strand_id
1 'polypeptide(L)'
;MKRRDFMKLSAATALSATVAAMAPSALAATELDQTNGDLHTTVDRKTAAMGLGDGKTFAYDPENPYLNVNVGLFHDAQVMVDGQNVGTATYYLPDGMDPWAPAVIVLTPDNTTAKAFSGSVTGRMWRTVACKNKIAVAFFGPENGGSWNLSLSATGRDDAAALDALYQLMRKKGVKLSGAFSMDKSHTALVGYKEGGAAALLFGARWASDFSSICAVDATEVPAASLEAVGGQYVLPFPGDSTRGVQEEAIAAKTVDTPVWFVRSKADTANKAALDFYLNANQAVAKGNGVYVSSRTGSAAEVWVTEKAQCPAAIWEKFSGQFKRFMALQLPGRVAKAEDFTSRGFDIHEEWVNGELRRWMVYVPSTYTGSKKVPLVLVMHGYTASMYAIAEESRWYDVAEQNGFIVVFAQGLVRPADLMGNIPTAMWLAGPFAALAGKDTDPSVDLEFINSLLDRMERDYSIDTTRVYATGHSNGSLMTWATACRYASRFAAI
;
A
#
# COMPACT_ATOMS: atom_id res chain seq x y z
N MET A 1 -25.15 22.15 -7.86
CA MET A 1 -23.82 22.56 -8.32
C MET A 1 -23.38 21.59 -9.41
N LYS A 2 -23.03 22.05 -10.61
CA LYS A 2 -22.72 21.12 -11.70
C LYS A 2 -21.31 20.53 -11.51
N ARG A 3 -21.12 19.26 -11.78
CA ARG A 3 -19.86 18.49 -11.70
C ARG A 3 -18.61 19.25 -12.21
N ARG A 4 -18.78 20.13 -13.19
CA ARG A 4 -17.71 21.00 -13.74
C ARG A 4 -17.22 22.09 -12.80
N ASP A 5 -18.01 22.51 -11.84
CA ASP A 5 -17.64 23.61 -10.94
C ASP A 5 -16.90 23.10 -9.70
N PHE A 6 -17.14 21.85 -9.30
CA PHE A 6 -16.40 21.18 -8.24
C PHE A 6 -14.98 20.80 -8.68
N MET A 7 -14.83 20.35 -9.93
CA MET A 7 -13.49 20.08 -10.50
C MET A 7 -12.65 21.34 -10.72
N LYS A 8 -13.26 22.50 -10.77
CA LYS A 8 -12.51 23.78 -10.88
C LYS A 8 -11.99 24.28 -9.54
N LEU A 9 -12.57 23.85 -8.41
CA LEU A 9 -12.07 24.23 -7.08
C LEU A 9 -10.94 23.32 -6.59
N SER A 10 -10.91 22.07 -7.03
CA SER A 10 -9.79 21.15 -6.71
C SER A 10 -8.61 21.26 -7.68
N ALA A 11 -8.80 21.88 -8.85
CA ALA A 11 -7.74 22.13 -9.83
C ALA A 11 -6.97 23.45 -9.61
N ALA A 12 -7.35 24.25 -8.63
CA ALA A 12 -6.69 25.53 -8.36
C ALA A 12 -5.46 25.43 -7.44
N THR A 13 -5.00 24.23 -7.13
CA THR A 13 -3.71 24.02 -6.48
C THR A 13 -2.78 23.11 -7.28
N ALA A 14 -3.00 22.94 -8.57
CA ALA A 14 -1.91 22.58 -9.46
C ALA A 14 -1.00 23.81 -9.60
N LEU A 15 -0.15 24.03 -8.61
CA LEU A 15 1.06 24.80 -8.83
C LEU A 15 1.78 24.13 -10.00
N SER A 16 1.83 24.84 -11.11
CA SER A 16 2.81 24.61 -12.16
C SER A 16 4.19 24.69 -11.51
N ALA A 17 4.67 23.56 -11.06
CA ALA A 17 6.05 23.42 -10.68
C ALA A 17 6.87 23.39 -11.96
N THR A 18 7.18 24.56 -12.49
CA THR A 18 8.48 24.78 -13.06
C THR A 18 9.46 24.53 -11.91
N VAL A 19 9.78 23.29 -11.69
CA VAL A 19 10.94 22.92 -10.88
C VAL A 19 12.15 23.31 -11.71
N ALA A 20 12.50 24.59 -11.62
CA ALA A 20 13.86 24.98 -11.84
C ALA A 20 14.71 24.04 -10.97
N ALA A 21 15.80 23.54 -11.53
CA ALA A 21 16.76 22.71 -10.83
C ALA A 21 17.33 23.51 -9.64
N MET A 22 16.56 23.57 -8.56
CA MET A 22 17.07 24.06 -7.29
C MET A 22 17.95 22.95 -6.73
N ALA A 23 19.16 23.32 -6.42
CA ALA A 23 20.13 22.42 -5.83
C ALA A 23 19.49 21.62 -4.68
N PRO A 24 19.77 20.32 -4.57
CA PRO A 24 19.11 19.43 -3.60
C PRO A 24 19.23 19.86 -2.13
N SER A 25 20.09 20.83 -1.85
CA SER A 25 20.39 21.30 -0.50
C SER A 25 19.35 22.22 0.14
N ALA A 26 18.54 22.95 -0.62
CA ALA A 26 17.65 23.94 -0.05
C ALA A 26 16.27 23.39 0.35
N LEU A 27 15.78 22.36 -0.33
CA LEU A 27 14.54 21.67 0.06
C LEU A 27 14.74 20.73 1.26
N ALA A 28 15.98 20.34 1.50
CA ALA A 28 16.33 19.41 2.56
C ALA A 28 16.33 20.05 3.96
N ALA A 29 16.56 21.33 4.06
CA ALA A 29 16.91 21.94 5.34
C ALA A 29 15.72 22.30 6.24
N THR A 30 14.55 22.55 5.69
CA THR A 30 13.40 23.06 6.47
C THR A 30 12.40 22.00 6.94
N GLU A 31 12.43 20.80 6.37
CA GLU A 31 11.52 19.72 6.75
C GLU A 31 12.22 18.54 7.44
N LEU A 32 13.51 18.67 7.68
CA LEU A 32 14.35 17.54 8.02
C LEU A 32 14.97 17.51 9.39
N ASP A 33 14.67 18.48 10.19
CA ASP A 33 15.05 18.44 11.59
C ASP A 33 14.20 17.46 12.43
N GLN A 34 13.36 16.81 11.76
CA GLN A 34 12.61 15.71 12.33
C GLN A 34 13.43 14.47 12.26
N THR A 35 14.31 14.27 13.16
CA THR A 35 15.29 13.38 12.80
C THR A 35 15.40 12.26 13.71
N ASN A 36 15.40 11.70 14.30
CA ASN A 36 15.85 10.61 15.14
C ASN A 36 14.79 10.06 16.04
N GLY A 37 13.59 9.96 15.56
CA GLY A 37 12.52 9.37 16.31
C GLY A 37 11.82 10.30 17.30
N ASP A 38 12.26 11.53 17.36
CA ASP A 38 11.64 12.49 18.26
C ASP A 38 10.65 13.39 17.56
N LEU A 39 9.88 12.81 16.71
CA LEU A 39 9.35 13.52 15.73
C LEU A 39 8.09 14.10 15.91
N HIS A 40 7.35 13.97 16.58
CA HIS A 40 6.04 14.08 16.53
C HIS A 40 5.37 14.87 17.29
N THR A 41 5.87 15.69 17.31
CA THR A 41 5.55 16.72 18.07
C THR A 41 4.33 17.55 17.82
N THR A 42 3.82 17.52 16.74
CA THR A 42 2.63 18.26 16.38
C THR A 42 1.51 17.33 16.00
N VAL A 43 1.20 16.45 16.86
CA VAL A 43 -0.05 15.73 16.74
C VAL A 43 -1.17 16.68 17.11
N ASP A 44 -1.37 17.62 16.25
CA ASP A 44 -2.42 18.54 16.28
C ASP A 44 -3.67 17.86 15.84
N ARG A 45 -4.18 16.97 16.54
CA ARG A 45 -5.42 16.40 16.17
C ARG A 45 -5.98 15.60 17.32
N LYS A 46 -7.13 15.02 17.11
CA LYS A 46 -7.79 14.15 18.08
C LYS A 46 -6.88 13.01 18.58
N THR A 47 -5.88 12.63 17.81
CA THR A 47 -4.87 11.66 18.23
C THR A 47 -4.15 12.06 19.51
N ALA A 48 -3.87 13.32 19.74
CA ALA A 48 -3.33 13.77 21.02
C ALA A 48 -4.31 13.54 22.16
N ALA A 49 -5.57 13.84 21.93
CA ALA A 49 -6.63 13.59 22.92
C ALA A 49 -6.91 12.09 23.15
N MET A 50 -6.43 11.25 22.27
CA MET A 50 -6.53 9.80 22.39
C MET A 50 -5.28 9.15 23.03
N GLY A 51 -4.42 9.92 23.65
CA GLY A 51 -3.23 9.42 24.31
C GLY A 51 -2.00 9.23 23.42
N LEU A 52 -2.04 9.70 22.18
CA LEU A 52 -0.86 9.75 21.32
C LEU A 52 0.00 10.98 21.61
N GLY A 53 0.09 11.37 22.77
CA GLY A 53 0.93 12.33 23.43
C GLY A 53 1.83 13.24 22.60
N ASP A 54 3.03 13.41 23.07
CA ASP A 54 4.02 14.40 22.64
C ASP A 54 4.96 13.91 21.53
N GLY A 55 4.60 12.87 20.83
CA GLY A 55 5.37 12.39 19.72
C GLY A 55 6.59 11.56 20.06
N LYS A 56 6.70 11.10 21.26
CA LYS A 56 7.69 10.09 21.64
C LYS A 56 7.20 8.69 21.32
N THR A 57 8.03 7.71 21.54
CA THR A 57 7.67 6.31 21.43
C THR A 57 6.52 5.98 22.36
N PHE A 58 5.41 5.49 21.83
CA PHE A 58 4.25 5.14 22.62
C PHE A 58 4.32 3.69 23.07
N ALA A 59 3.93 3.43 24.30
CA ALA A 59 3.59 2.08 24.72
C ALA A 59 2.33 1.64 23.95
N TYR A 60 2.28 0.38 23.56
CA TYR A 60 1.08 -0.20 22.98
C TYR A 60 -0.07 -0.09 24.00
N ASP A 61 -1.14 0.58 23.59
CA ASP A 61 -2.36 0.68 24.36
C ASP A 61 -3.39 -0.31 23.81
N PRO A 62 -3.71 -1.37 24.55
CA PRO A 62 -4.70 -2.35 24.14
C PRO A 62 -6.12 -1.77 23.99
N GLU A 63 -6.41 -0.64 24.65
CA GLU A 63 -7.71 0.03 24.52
C GLU A 63 -7.84 0.82 23.22
N ASN A 64 -6.68 1.30 22.67
CA ASN A 64 -6.66 2.06 21.42
C ASN A 64 -5.47 1.68 20.52
N PRO A 65 -5.32 0.42 20.19
CA PRO A 65 -4.15 -0.07 19.47
C PRO A 65 -4.00 0.54 18.07
N TYR A 66 -5.10 0.94 17.46
CA TYR A 66 -5.14 1.60 16.17
C TYR A 66 -4.36 2.92 16.14
N LEU A 67 -4.30 3.60 17.27
CA LEU A 67 -3.70 4.92 17.37
C LEU A 67 -2.31 4.91 17.96
N ASN A 68 -1.88 3.76 18.47
CA ASN A 68 -0.59 3.60 19.13
C ASN A 68 0.48 3.13 18.17
N VAL A 69 0.75 3.92 17.17
CA VAL A 69 1.88 3.68 16.25
C VAL A 69 3.09 4.43 16.77
N ASN A 70 4.13 3.71 17.05
CA ASN A 70 5.43 4.34 17.33
C ASN A 70 5.91 5.01 16.05
N VAL A 71 6.29 6.26 16.14
CA VAL A 71 6.67 7.09 15.02
C VAL A 71 8.13 7.51 15.13
N GLY A 72 8.77 7.74 14.01
CA GLY A 72 10.14 8.21 13.95
C GLY A 72 11.08 7.36 13.12
N LEU A 73 12.37 7.58 13.34
CA LEU A 73 13.46 6.87 12.69
C LEU A 73 14.00 5.79 13.62
N PHE A 74 13.84 4.54 13.22
CA PHE A 74 14.25 3.37 13.99
C PHE A 74 15.42 2.70 13.30
N HIS A 75 16.52 2.53 14.03
CA HIS A 75 17.72 1.86 13.53
C HIS A 75 17.82 0.43 14.06
N ASP A 76 18.64 -0.35 13.35
CA ASP A 76 19.11 -1.65 13.80
C ASP A 76 17.98 -2.69 14.06
N ALA A 77 16.86 -2.55 13.36
CA ALA A 77 15.81 -3.57 13.37
C ALA A 77 16.35 -4.88 12.78
N GLN A 78 16.37 -5.93 13.59
CA GLN A 78 16.92 -7.21 13.19
C GLN A 78 16.03 -7.93 12.18
N VAL A 79 16.62 -8.35 11.08
CA VAL A 79 15.99 -9.18 10.05
C VAL A 79 16.40 -10.63 10.27
N MET A 80 15.43 -11.49 10.54
CA MET A 80 15.66 -12.87 10.95
C MET A 80 15.20 -13.85 9.88
N VAL A 81 16.08 -14.77 9.49
CA VAL A 81 15.76 -15.95 8.68
C VAL A 81 16.09 -17.19 9.49
N ASP A 82 15.13 -18.07 9.66
CA ASP A 82 15.29 -19.33 10.43
C ASP A 82 15.92 -19.16 11.82
N GLY A 83 15.58 -18.04 12.49
CA GLY A 83 16.09 -17.71 13.81
C GLY A 83 17.49 -17.08 13.83
N GLN A 84 18.13 -16.92 12.69
CA GLN A 84 19.42 -16.24 12.56
C GLN A 84 19.24 -14.80 12.10
N ASN A 85 20.00 -13.89 12.68
CA ASN A 85 20.03 -12.51 12.22
C ASN A 85 20.83 -12.41 10.93
N VAL A 86 20.18 -12.07 9.84
CA VAL A 86 20.78 -11.95 8.50
C VAL A 86 21.05 -10.50 8.09
N GLY A 87 20.78 -9.55 8.95
CA GLY A 87 21.03 -8.13 8.70
C GLY A 87 20.19 -7.21 9.55
N THR A 88 20.38 -5.93 9.37
CA THR A 88 19.61 -4.88 10.04
C THR A 88 18.95 -3.95 9.05
N ALA A 89 17.72 -3.55 9.35
CA ALA A 89 17.01 -2.52 8.62
C ALA A 89 16.95 -1.22 9.43
N THR A 90 16.82 -0.12 8.73
CA THR A 90 16.42 1.16 9.32
C THR A 90 15.09 1.55 8.70
N TYR A 91 14.10 1.90 9.49
CA TYR A 91 12.81 2.31 8.96
C TYR A 91 12.33 3.62 9.59
N TYR A 92 11.54 4.33 8.82
CA TYR A 92 10.95 5.59 9.20
C TYR A 92 9.43 5.52 9.09
N LEU A 93 8.77 5.84 10.20
CA LEU A 93 7.32 5.87 10.32
C LEU A 93 6.89 7.29 10.68
N PRO A 94 6.27 8.05 9.76
CA PRO A 94 5.89 9.43 10.02
C PRO A 94 4.71 9.52 10.98
N ASP A 95 4.64 10.62 11.70
CA ASP A 95 3.46 10.96 12.47
C ASP A 95 2.22 11.05 11.57
N GLY A 96 1.11 10.59 12.10
CA GLY A 96 -0.16 10.59 11.39
C GLY A 96 -0.29 9.54 10.29
N MET A 97 0.62 8.60 10.24
CA MET A 97 0.52 7.44 9.38
C MET A 97 -0.57 6.50 9.89
N ASP A 98 -1.35 5.96 8.96
CA ASP A 98 -2.27 4.88 9.23
C ASP A 98 -1.48 3.61 9.57
N PRO A 99 -1.87 2.83 10.58
CA PRO A 99 -1.25 1.54 10.84
C PRO A 99 -1.24 0.57 9.64
N TRP A 100 -2.12 0.77 8.70
CA TRP A 100 -2.22 0.02 7.44
C TRP A 100 -1.78 0.88 6.25
N ALA A 101 -0.60 1.47 6.35
CA ALA A 101 -0.11 2.40 5.34
C ALA A 101 0.62 1.69 4.19
N PRO A 102 0.64 2.29 2.99
CA PRO A 102 1.57 1.91 1.95
C PRO A 102 3.02 1.99 2.42
N ALA A 103 3.90 1.22 1.78
CA ALA A 103 5.30 1.20 2.17
C ALA A 103 6.25 1.26 0.97
N VAL A 104 7.45 1.77 1.22
CA VAL A 104 8.58 1.70 0.29
C VAL A 104 9.74 1.01 0.98
N ILE A 105 10.28 -0.04 0.36
CA ILE A 105 11.54 -0.66 0.76
C ILE A 105 12.64 -0.12 -0.17
N VAL A 106 13.67 0.49 0.41
CA VAL A 106 14.78 1.10 -0.31
C VAL A 106 16.04 0.26 -0.11
N LEU A 107 16.53 -0.33 -1.19
CA LEU A 107 17.78 -1.10 -1.19
C LEU A 107 18.97 -0.18 -1.45
N THR A 108 19.96 -0.25 -0.56
CA THR A 108 21.13 0.64 -0.60
C THR A 108 22.20 0.15 -1.58
N PRO A 109 23.11 1.02 -2.05
CA PRO A 109 24.29 0.59 -2.78
C PRO A 109 25.17 -0.37 -1.96
N ASP A 110 26.06 -1.08 -2.64
CA ASP A 110 27.16 -1.80 -2.00
C ASP A 110 27.96 -0.87 -1.07
N ASN A 111 28.60 -1.44 -0.09
CA ASN A 111 29.39 -0.76 0.92
C ASN A 111 28.63 0.35 1.68
N THR A 112 27.32 0.20 1.76
CA THR A 112 26.45 1.19 2.41
C THR A 112 25.41 0.49 3.30
N THR A 113 25.50 0.73 4.60
CA THR A 113 24.49 0.21 5.56
C THR A 113 23.16 0.94 5.42
N ALA A 114 22.07 0.30 5.82
CA ALA A 114 20.75 0.91 5.90
C ALA A 114 20.76 2.21 6.72
N LYS A 115 21.44 2.20 7.87
CA LYS A 115 21.58 3.35 8.76
C LYS A 115 22.31 4.51 8.09
N ALA A 116 23.44 4.25 7.46
CA ALA A 116 24.21 5.29 6.76
C ALA A 116 23.41 5.89 5.59
N PHE A 117 22.73 5.04 4.80
CA PHE A 117 21.93 5.52 3.67
C PHE A 117 20.73 6.35 4.15
N SER A 118 20.06 5.98 5.21
CA SER A 118 18.92 6.74 5.76
C SER A 118 19.30 8.16 6.17
N GLY A 119 20.57 8.39 6.55
CA GLY A 119 21.15 9.70 6.86
C GLY A 119 21.68 10.47 5.65
N SER A 120 21.79 9.83 4.48
CA SER A 120 22.23 10.49 3.23
C SER A 120 21.20 11.50 2.73
N VAL A 121 21.57 12.32 1.74
CA VAL A 121 20.64 13.25 1.08
C VAL A 121 19.42 12.49 0.53
N THR A 122 19.67 11.40 -0.20
CA THR A 122 18.60 10.58 -0.78
C THR A 122 17.73 9.92 0.31
N GLY A 123 18.33 9.40 1.37
CA GLY A 123 17.59 8.82 2.49
C GLY A 123 16.71 9.84 3.20
N ARG A 124 17.21 11.06 3.40
CA ARG A 124 16.41 12.16 3.96
C ARG A 124 15.24 12.56 3.03
N MET A 125 15.48 12.62 1.71
CA MET A 125 14.40 12.88 0.76
C MET A 125 13.31 11.81 0.82
N TRP A 126 13.66 10.54 1.00
CA TRP A 126 12.67 9.48 1.23
C TRP A 126 11.87 9.68 2.53
N ARG A 127 12.51 10.13 3.59
CA ARG A 127 11.79 10.47 4.85
C ARG A 127 10.84 11.65 4.65
N THR A 128 11.24 12.66 3.87
CA THR A 128 10.34 13.76 3.49
C THR A 128 9.12 13.26 2.71
N VAL A 129 9.33 12.36 1.75
CA VAL A 129 8.24 11.71 1.00
C VAL A 129 7.32 10.95 1.95
N ALA A 130 7.89 10.18 2.87
CA ALA A 130 7.15 9.44 3.88
C ALA A 130 6.28 10.36 4.74
N CYS A 131 6.85 11.45 5.22
CA CYS A 131 6.17 12.43 6.05
C CYS A 131 4.98 13.08 5.31
N LYS A 132 5.19 13.49 4.07
CA LYS A 132 4.15 14.14 3.26
C LYS A 132 3.01 13.20 2.87
N ASN A 133 3.33 11.96 2.58
CA ASN A 133 2.37 11.00 2.04
C ASN A 133 1.88 9.99 3.09
N LYS A 134 2.34 10.10 4.34
CA LYS A 134 1.95 9.21 5.43
C LYS A 134 2.19 7.72 5.11
N ILE A 135 3.37 7.42 4.58
CA ILE A 135 3.79 6.07 4.19
C ILE A 135 4.99 5.62 5.02
N ALA A 136 5.13 4.30 5.19
CA ALA A 136 6.32 3.73 5.81
C ALA A 136 7.48 3.66 4.81
N VAL A 137 8.69 3.95 5.25
CA VAL A 137 9.91 3.74 4.45
C VAL A 137 10.89 2.88 5.24
N ALA A 138 11.34 1.78 4.64
CA ALA A 138 12.41 0.95 5.20
C ALA A 138 13.63 1.00 4.31
N PHE A 139 14.81 1.12 4.91
CA PHE A 139 16.10 1.03 4.23
C PHE A 139 16.73 -0.31 4.58
N PHE A 140 17.26 -1.00 3.58
CA PHE A 140 17.92 -2.29 3.76
C PHE A 140 19.17 -2.37 2.88
N GLY A 141 20.25 -2.86 3.45
CA GLY A 141 21.54 -2.95 2.80
C GLY A 141 22.02 -4.38 2.60
N PRO A 142 23.10 -4.57 1.84
CA PRO A 142 23.78 -5.84 1.74
C PRO A 142 24.32 -6.28 3.11
N GLU A 143 24.68 -7.54 3.21
CA GLU A 143 25.18 -8.13 4.45
C GLU A 143 26.36 -7.32 5.01
N ASN A 144 26.28 -6.91 6.26
CA ASN A 144 27.28 -6.11 6.96
C ASN A 144 27.76 -4.85 6.19
N GLY A 145 26.92 -4.32 5.30
CA GLY A 145 27.30 -3.21 4.44
C GLY A 145 28.33 -3.58 3.37
N GLY A 146 28.46 -4.85 3.02
CA GLY A 146 29.32 -5.36 1.95
C GLY A 146 28.67 -5.24 0.56
N SER A 147 28.55 -6.35 -0.16
CA SER A 147 27.97 -6.39 -1.50
C SER A 147 26.76 -7.30 -1.59
N TRP A 148 25.81 -6.98 -2.45
CA TRP A 148 24.68 -7.81 -2.77
C TRP A 148 25.07 -9.09 -3.49
N ASN A 149 24.49 -10.21 -3.11
CA ASN A 149 24.72 -11.51 -3.73
C ASN A 149 23.92 -11.66 -5.04
N LEU A 150 24.25 -10.86 -6.04
CA LEU A 150 23.53 -10.88 -7.32
C LEU A 150 23.78 -12.14 -8.15
N SER A 151 24.85 -12.87 -7.86
CA SER A 151 25.19 -14.15 -8.52
C SER A 151 24.43 -15.35 -7.94
N LEU A 152 23.64 -15.15 -6.89
CA LEU A 152 22.97 -16.22 -6.15
C LEU A 152 23.95 -17.30 -5.64
N SER A 153 25.15 -16.89 -5.25
CA SER A 153 26.16 -17.79 -4.71
C SER A 153 25.66 -18.43 -3.40
N ALA A 154 25.90 -19.71 -3.24
CA ALA A 154 25.62 -20.43 -1.99
C ALA A 154 26.54 -20.00 -0.84
N THR A 155 27.64 -19.29 -1.16
CA THR A 155 28.55 -18.72 -0.15
C THR A 155 28.16 -17.25 0.07
N GLY A 156 27.63 -16.95 1.24
CA GLY A 156 27.14 -15.61 1.59
C GLY A 156 25.65 -15.62 1.95
N ARG A 157 25.14 -14.45 2.25
CA ARG A 157 23.72 -14.31 2.60
C ARG A 157 22.83 -14.61 1.39
N ASP A 158 21.75 -15.32 1.63
CA ASP A 158 20.61 -15.36 0.70
C ASP A 158 19.86 -14.04 0.79
N ASP A 159 20.19 -13.10 -0.09
CA ASP A 159 19.60 -11.76 -0.11
C ASP A 159 18.12 -11.78 -0.51
N ALA A 160 17.68 -12.78 -1.27
CA ALA A 160 16.26 -12.93 -1.59
C ALA A 160 15.47 -13.34 -0.34
N ALA A 161 15.96 -14.29 0.44
CA ALA A 161 15.34 -14.68 1.70
C ALA A 161 15.41 -13.55 2.75
N ALA A 162 16.49 -12.78 2.79
CA ALA A 162 16.63 -11.64 3.68
C ALA A 162 15.63 -10.52 3.33
N LEU A 163 15.39 -10.26 2.06
CA LEU A 163 14.38 -9.27 1.62
C LEU A 163 12.96 -9.74 1.96
N ASP A 164 12.65 -11.02 1.76
CA ASP A 164 11.35 -11.57 2.19
C ASP A 164 11.18 -11.47 3.71
N ALA A 165 12.21 -11.79 4.47
CA ALA A 165 12.17 -11.67 5.92
C ALA A 165 11.89 -10.23 6.39
N LEU A 166 12.50 -9.23 5.74
CA LEU A 166 12.18 -7.82 6.00
C LEU A 166 10.72 -7.50 5.63
N TYR A 167 10.28 -7.94 4.46
CA TYR A 167 8.90 -7.75 4.02
C TYR A 167 7.91 -8.36 5.03
N GLN A 168 8.15 -9.59 5.49
CA GLN A 168 7.32 -10.24 6.49
C GLN A 168 7.38 -9.55 7.87
N LEU A 169 8.55 -9.00 8.23
CA LEU A 169 8.72 -8.23 9.46
C LEU A 169 7.82 -6.98 9.45
N MET A 170 7.81 -6.23 8.36
CA MET A 170 6.97 -5.04 8.20
C MET A 170 5.49 -5.41 8.10
N ARG A 171 5.17 -6.49 7.44
CA ARG A 171 3.80 -6.92 7.19
C ARG A 171 3.15 -7.65 8.38
N LYS A 172 3.83 -8.63 8.95
CA LYS A 172 3.25 -9.53 9.96
C LYS A 172 3.70 -9.23 11.39
N LYS A 173 4.86 -8.62 11.51
CA LYS A 173 5.49 -8.36 12.81
C LYS A 173 5.72 -6.87 13.08
N GLY A 174 5.09 -6.01 12.29
CA GLY A 174 5.20 -4.56 12.42
C GLY A 174 4.89 -4.07 13.84
N VAL A 175 3.97 -4.73 14.54
CA VAL A 175 3.68 -4.48 15.96
C VAL A 175 4.94 -4.53 16.84
N LYS A 176 5.84 -5.48 16.59
CA LYS A 176 7.08 -5.61 17.37
C LYS A 176 8.08 -4.50 17.08
N LEU A 177 7.97 -3.87 15.90
CA LEU A 177 8.83 -2.75 15.51
C LEU A 177 8.27 -1.42 16.01
N SER A 178 6.98 -1.23 15.90
CA SER A 178 6.36 0.09 16.01
C SER A 178 5.00 0.12 16.69
N GLY A 179 4.71 -0.83 17.55
CA GLY A 179 3.38 -0.91 18.17
C GLY A 179 2.34 -1.47 17.19
N ALA A 180 1.39 -0.66 16.78
CA ALA A 180 0.25 -1.10 15.96
C ALA A 180 0.49 -1.04 14.43
N PHE A 181 1.73 -0.81 13.97
CA PHE A 181 2.00 -0.72 12.54
C PHE A 181 1.97 -2.08 11.83
N SER A 182 1.31 -2.11 10.69
CA SER A 182 1.41 -3.16 9.67
C SER A 182 1.28 -2.53 8.30
N MET A 183 2.22 -2.78 7.39
CA MET A 183 2.14 -2.19 6.06
C MET A 183 1.02 -2.80 5.20
N ASP A 184 0.53 -2.03 4.25
CA ASP A 184 -0.38 -2.52 3.22
C ASP A 184 0.39 -3.42 2.24
N LYS A 185 0.10 -4.71 2.30
CA LYS A 185 0.73 -5.74 1.46
C LYS A 185 0.39 -5.63 -0.03
N SER A 186 -0.68 -4.94 -0.37
CA SER A 186 -1.05 -4.69 -1.76
C SER A 186 -0.36 -3.45 -2.34
N HIS A 187 0.25 -2.62 -1.50
CA HIS A 187 0.81 -1.34 -1.88
C HIS A 187 2.22 -1.14 -1.29
N THR A 188 3.12 -2.04 -1.61
CA THR A 188 4.53 -1.96 -1.21
C THR A 188 5.41 -1.81 -2.44
N ALA A 189 6.11 -0.70 -2.55
CA ALA A 189 7.07 -0.44 -3.62
C ALA A 189 8.49 -0.85 -3.20
N LEU A 190 9.27 -1.38 -4.14
CA LEU A 190 10.68 -1.70 -3.98
C LEU A 190 11.52 -0.74 -4.82
N VAL A 191 12.45 -0.03 -4.18
CA VAL A 191 13.32 0.93 -4.85
C VAL A 191 14.77 0.59 -4.54
N GLY A 192 15.65 0.61 -5.51
CA GLY A 192 17.07 0.37 -5.28
C GLY A 192 17.97 1.35 -6.01
N TYR A 193 19.14 1.59 -5.44
CA TYR A 193 20.13 2.50 -5.96
C TYR A 193 21.43 1.77 -6.30
N LYS A 194 21.98 1.96 -7.49
CA LYS A 194 23.19 1.30 -8.00
C LYS A 194 23.10 -0.23 -7.88
N GLU A 195 23.98 -0.88 -7.10
CA GLU A 195 23.93 -2.32 -6.84
C GLU A 195 22.64 -2.73 -6.12
N GLY A 196 22.13 -1.88 -5.21
CA GLY A 196 20.79 -2.05 -4.64
C GLY A 196 19.66 -1.94 -5.68
N GLY A 197 19.90 -1.21 -6.78
CA GLY A 197 18.99 -1.18 -7.94
C GLY A 197 19.00 -2.51 -8.69
N ALA A 198 20.17 -3.11 -8.88
CA ALA A 198 20.29 -4.46 -9.45
C ALA A 198 19.66 -5.51 -8.53
N ALA A 199 19.84 -5.39 -7.21
CA ALA A 199 19.19 -6.22 -6.21
C ALA A 199 17.65 -6.09 -6.26
N ALA A 200 17.14 -4.86 -6.41
CA ALA A 200 15.70 -4.62 -6.55
C ALA A 200 15.12 -5.29 -7.80
N LEU A 201 15.83 -5.24 -8.92
CA LEU A 201 15.42 -5.94 -10.14
C LEU A 201 15.46 -7.46 -9.98
N LEU A 202 16.51 -8.03 -9.39
CA LEU A 202 16.67 -9.46 -9.24
C LEU A 202 15.71 -10.05 -8.20
N PHE A 203 15.72 -9.50 -6.99
CA PHE A 203 14.93 -10.04 -5.88
C PHE A 203 13.46 -9.63 -5.97
N GLY A 204 13.18 -8.46 -6.60
CA GLY A 204 11.82 -8.09 -6.97
C GLY A 204 11.20 -9.05 -8.00
N ALA A 205 12.01 -9.60 -8.92
CA ALA A 205 11.56 -10.68 -9.80
C ALA A 205 11.30 -11.99 -9.03
N ARG A 206 12.15 -12.33 -8.04
CA ARG A 206 11.95 -13.51 -7.19
C ARG A 206 10.66 -13.43 -6.39
N TRP A 207 10.34 -12.27 -5.87
CA TRP A 207 9.16 -11.99 -5.04
C TRP A 207 8.14 -11.12 -5.78
N ALA A 208 7.94 -11.40 -7.05
CA ALA A 208 7.12 -10.60 -7.95
C ALA A 208 5.68 -10.37 -7.45
N SER A 209 5.15 -11.26 -6.61
CA SER A 209 3.82 -11.11 -6.03
C SER A 209 3.74 -10.08 -4.90
N ASP A 210 4.87 -9.79 -4.25
CA ASP A 210 4.89 -9.01 -3.02
C ASP A 210 5.01 -7.50 -3.27
N PHE A 211 5.61 -7.10 -4.38
CA PHE A 211 5.84 -5.70 -4.68
C PHE A 211 4.86 -5.16 -5.71
N SER A 212 4.23 -4.04 -5.39
CA SER A 212 3.32 -3.34 -6.31
C SER A 212 4.05 -2.67 -7.46
N SER A 213 5.31 -2.33 -7.26
CA SER A 213 6.17 -1.67 -8.26
C SER A 213 7.64 -1.75 -7.87
N ILE A 214 8.52 -1.65 -8.86
CA ILE A 214 9.98 -1.69 -8.69
C ILE A 214 10.60 -0.48 -9.39
N CYS A 215 11.50 0.22 -8.72
CA CYS A 215 12.34 1.26 -9.33
C CYS A 215 13.81 0.95 -9.14
N ALA A 216 14.55 0.92 -10.23
CA ALA A 216 15.99 0.73 -10.25
C ALA A 216 16.67 2.02 -10.71
N VAL A 217 17.36 2.69 -9.78
CA VAL A 217 18.03 3.97 -10.03
C VAL A 217 19.52 3.74 -10.25
N ASP A 218 20.00 4.08 -11.45
CA ASP A 218 21.39 3.90 -11.88
C ASP A 218 21.92 2.47 -11.55
N ALA A 219 21.07 1.48 -11.76
CA ALA A 219 21.35 0.10 -11.39
C ALA A 219 22.54 -0.46 -12.18
N THR A 220 23.40 -1.19 -11.49
CA THR A 220 24.45 -2.00 -12.11
C THR A 220 23.86 -3.21 -12.83
N GLU A 221 24.65 -3.94 -13.59
CA GLU A 221 24.18 -5.09 -14.37
C GLU A 221 23.68 -6.22 -13.46
N VAL A 222 22.53 -6.77 -13.83
CA VAL A 222 21.98 -7.99 -13.20
C VAL A 222 22.40 -9.19 -14.05
N PRO A 223 23.03 -10.23 -13.46
CA PRO A 223 23.42 -11.41 -14.23
C PRO A 223 22.21 -12.08 -14.86
N ALA A 224 22.22 -12.31 -16.16
CA ALA A 224 21.12 -12.91 -16.90
C ALA A 224 20.77 -14.30 -16.37
N ALA A 225 21.78 -15.11 -16.01
CA ALA A 225 21.59 -16.44 -15.43
C ALA A 225 20.85 -16.39 -14.09
N SER A 226 21.10 -15.35 -13.27
CA SER A 226 20.41 -15.15 -11.99
C SER A 226 18.95 -14.78 -12.21
N LEU A 227 18.65 -13.91 -13.18
CA LEU A 227 17.27 -13.57 -13.56
C LEU A 227 16.50 -14.79 -14.08
N GLU A 228 17.13 -15.63 -14.89
CA GLU A 228 16.52 -16.84 -15.37
C GLU A 228 16.22 -17.81 -14.22
N ALA A 229 17.18 -17.98 -13.30
CA ALA A 229 17.03 -18.84 -12.12
C ALA A 229 15.85 -18.39 -11.24
N VAL A 230 15.78 -17.10 -10.86
CA VAL A 230 14.67 -16.60 -10.03
C VAL A 230 13.35 -16.57 -10.81
N GLY A 231 13.37 -16.25 -12.09
CA GLY A 231 12.18 -16.19 -12.94
C GLY A 231 11.53 -17.55 -13.15
N GLY A 232 12.30 -18.63 -13.09
CA GLY A 232 11.80 -20.00 -13.15
C GLY A 232 11.20 -20.52 -11.85
N GLN A 233 11.41 -19.82 -10.73
CA GLN A 233 10.85 -20.21 -9.45
C GLN A 233 9.35 -19.90 -9.38
N TYR A 234 8.64 -20.69 -8.60
CA TYR A 234 7.20 -20.52 -8.43
C TYR A 234 6.90 -19.55 -7.29
N VAL A 235 5.91 -18.73 -7.51
CA VAL A 235 5.35 -17.79 -6.53
C VAL A 235 3.83 -17.93 -6.50
N LEU A 236 3.25 -17.64 -5.36
CA LEU A 236 1.81 -17.47 -5.29
C LEU A 236 1.43 -16.16 -5.98
N PRO A 237 0.32 -16.10 -6.71
CA PRO A 237 -0.06 -14.90 -7.46
C PRO A 237 -0.49 -13.72 -6.57
N PHE A 238 -0.48 -13.89 -5.26
CA PHE A 238 -0.86 -12.87 -4.28
C PHE A 238 0.26 -12.53 -3.31
N PRO A 239 0.29 -11.29 -2.80
CA PRO A 239 1.24 -10.92 -1.76
C PRO A 239 1.15 -11.85 -0.54
N GLY A 240 2.18 -12.62 -0.36
CA GLY A 240 2.63 -13.21 0.90
C GLY A 240 1.63 -13.93 1.79
N ASP A 241 0.62 -14.64 1.31
CA ASP A 241 -0.22 -15.41 2.20
C ASP A 241 -0.40 -16.88 1.80
N SER A 242 0.59 -17.69 2.12
CA SER A 242 0.54 -19.14 1.99
C SER A 242 -0.41 -19.81 2.99
N THR A 243 -1.03 -19.07 3.91
CA THR A 243 -1.75 -19.64 5.05
C THR A 243 -3.26 -19.74 4.84
N ARG A 244 -3.80 -19.27 3.73
CA ARG A 244 -5.24 -19.17 3.56
C ARG A 244 -5.97 -20.40 3.03
N GLY A 245 -5.31 -21.51 2.83
CA GLY A 245 -5.99 -22.75 2.46
C GLY A 245 -6.73 -22.75 1.12
N VAL A 246 -6.67 -21.67 0.36
CA VAL A 246 -7.07 -21.64 -1.04
C VAL A 246 -5.91 -22.23 -1.80
N GLN A 247 -6.13 -23.33 -2.49
CA GLN A 247 -5.14 -23.90 -3.39
C GLN A 247 -5.01 -22.98 -4.61
N GLU A 248 -4.23 -21.95 -4.44
CA GLU A 248 -3.84 -21.11 -5.54
C GLU A 248 -2.74 -21.82 -6.30
N GLU A 249 -2.92 -21.97 -7.60
CA GLU A 249 -1.86 -22.50 -8.43
C GLU A 249 -0.68 -21.54 -8.39
N ALA A 250 0.46 -22.04 -7.92
CA ALA A 250 1.70 -21.31 -7.98
C ALA A 250 2.08 -21.10 -9.45
N ILE A 251 2.47 -19.89 -9.79
CA ILE A 251 2.86 -19.48 -11.15
C ILE A 251 4.36 -19.15 -11.17
N ALA A 252 4.97 -19.27 -12.32
CA ALA A 252 6.37 -18.88 -12.47
C ALA A 252 6.55 -17.37 -12.26
N ALA A 253 7.52 -16.96 -11.47
CA ALA A 253 7.79 -15.56 -11.16
C ALA A 253 7.91 -14.69 -12.42
N LYS A 254 8.53 -15.19 -13.49
CA LYS A 254 8.63 -14.51 -14.80
C LYS A 254 7.32 -14.31 -15.53
N THR A 255 6.19 -14.78 -15.00
CA THR A 255 4.86 -14.56 -15.59
C THR A 255 3.99 -13.59 -14.79
N VAL A 256 4.52 -13.07 -13.69
CA VAL A 256 3.81 -12.11 -12.84
C VAL A 256 4.03 -10.70 -13.35
N ASP A 257 2.95 -9.98 -13.59
CA ASP A 257 3.01 -8.59 -13.98
C ASP A 257 3.55 -7.72 -12.85
N THR A 258 4.53 -6.90 -13.16
CA THR A 258 5.09 -5.96 -12.19
C THR A 258 5.45 -4.65 -12.91
N PRO A 259 4.95 -3.50 -12.44
CA PRO A 259 5.39 -2.20 -12.92
C PRO A 259 6.87 -2.00 -12.56
N VAL A 260 7.69 -1.61 -13.53
CA VAL A 260 9.12 -1.41 -13.30
C VAL A 260 9.60 -0.12 -13.94
N TRP A 261 10.33 0.67 -13.19
CA TRP A 261 10.95 1.89 -13.67
C TRP A 261 12.48 1.80 -13.65
N PHE A 262 13.07 1.78 -14.82
CA PHE A 262 14.51 1.92 -15.02
C PHE A 262 14.85 3.41 -15.11
N VAL A 263 15.41 3.97 -14.05
CA VAL A 263 15.88 5.36 -14.00
C VAL A 263 17.38 5.36 -14.22
N ARG A 264 17.83 5.99 -15.28
CA ARG A 264 19.23 6.08 -15.67
C ARG A 264 19.64 7.54 -15.74
N SER A 265 20.70 7.93 -15.04
CA SER A 265 21.21 9.30 -15.10
C SER A 265 22.00 9.58 -16.38
N LYS A 266 22.43 8.51 -17.07
CA LYS A 266 23.14 8.54 -18.35
C LYS A 266 22.51 7.53 -19.30
N ALA A 267 22.55 7.83 -20.60
CA ALA A 267 22.20 6.86 -21.63
C ALA A 267 23.16 5.67 -21.53
N ASP A 268 22.68 4.58 -20.96
CA ASP A 268 23.44 3.36 -20.75
C ASP A 268 22.62 2.16 -21.21
N THR A 269 23.29 1.21 -21.81
CA THR A 269 22.71 -0.07 -22.22
C THR A 269 22.71 -1.11 -21.08
N ALA A 270 23.23 -0.76 -19.92
CA ALA A 270 23.24 -1.62 -18.74
C ALA A 270 21.81 -2.13 -18.40
N ASN A 271 21.77 -3.33 -17.88
CA ASN A 271 20.53 -4.00 -17.51
C ASN A 271 19.60 -4.35 -18.68
N LYS A 272 20.15 -4.58 -19.86
CA LYS A 272 19.34 -5.09 -20.97
C LYS A 272 18.66 -6.41 -20.63
N ALA A 273 19.35 -7.33 -19.98
CA ALA A 273 18.78 -8.61 -19.56
C ALA A 273 17.59 -8.43 -18.61
N ALA A 274 17.70 -7.52 -17.63
CA ALA A 274 16.61 -7.22 -16.71
C ALA A 274 15.44 -6.51 -17.43
N LEU A 275 15.73 -5.59 -18.35
CA LEU A 275 14.70 -4.94 -19.14
C LEU A 275 13.94 -5.95 -19.99
N ASP A 276 14.64 -6.80 -20.72
CA ASP A 276 14.03 -7.85 -21.55
C ASP A 276 13.21 -8.82 -20.68
N PHE A 277 13.71 -9.18 -19.49
CA PHE A 277 12.96 -10.00 -18.54
C PHE A 277 11.60 -9.40 -18.18
N TYR A 278 11.57 -8.13 -17.75
CA TYR A 278 10.33 -7.47 -17.33
C TYR A 278 9.39 -7.13 -18.49
N LEU A 279 9.94 -6.83 -19.66
CA LEU A 279 9.12 -6.68 -20.88
C LEU A 279 8.41 -7.99 -21.23
N ASN A 280 9.11 -9.12 -21.14
CA ASN A 280 8.54 -10.44 -21.37
C ASN A 280 7.55 -10.83 -20.27
N ALA A 281 7.91 -10.65 -18.98
CA ALA A 281 7.03 -10.97 -17.85
C ALA A 281 5.70 -10.22 -17.95
N ASN A 282 5.72 -8.96 -18.31
CA ASN A 282 4.54 -8.11 -18.47
C ASN A 282 3.86 -8.27 -19.84
N GLN A 283 4.44 -9.03 -20.79
CA GLN A 283 4.01 -9.01 -22.19
C GLN A 283 3.85 -7.57 -22.72
N ALA A 284 4.83 -6.74 -22.42
CA ALA A 284 4.75 -5.31 -22.60
C ALA A 284 5.00 -4.88 -24.06
N VAL A 285 4.19 -3.93 -24.53
CA VAL A 285 4.25 -3.37 -25.89
C VAL A 285 4.68 -1.92 -25.82
N ALA A 286 5.61 -1.51 -26.68
CA ALA A 286 6.11 -0.14 -26.72
C ALA A 286 4.99 0.87 -27.06
N LYS A 287 4.94 1.96 -26.29
CA LYS A 287 4.09 3.14 -26.52
C LYS A 287 4.87 4.38 -26.94
N GLY A 288 6.18 4.25 -27.04
CA GLY A 288 7.09 5.38 -27.32
C GLY A 288 7.62 6.05 -26.04
N ASN A 289 8.63 6.89 -26.20
CA ASN A 289 9.25 7.67 -25.11
C ASN A 289 9.70 6.84 -23.89
N GLY A 290 10.17 5.60 -24.12
CA GLY A 290 10.62 4.72 -23.05
C GLY A 290 9.49 4.11 -22.21
N VAL A 291 8.23 4.17 -22.70
CA VAL A 291 7.07 3.59 -22.02
C VAL A 291 6.61 2.32 -22.74
N TYR A 292 6.41 1.26 -21.98
CA TYR A 292 5.89 -0.02 -22.44
C TYR A 292 4.71 -0.42 -21.54
N VAL A 293 3.63 -0.87 -22.13
CA VAL A 293 2.38 -1.18 -21.42
C VAL A 293 2.04 -2.65 -21.58
N SER A 294 1.62 -3.32 -20.52
CA SER A 294 1.17 -4.71 -20.60
C SER A 294 0.04 -4.87 -21.62
N SER A 295 0.16 -5.89 -22.46
CA SER A 295 -0.91 -6.29 -23.38
C SER A 295 -1.91 -7.25 -22.77
N ARG A 296 -1.71 -7.67 -21.51
CA ARG A 296 -2.60 -8.59 -20.83
C ARG A 296 -3.89 -7.90 -20.41
N THR A 297 -5.01 -8.54 -20.67
CA THR A 297 -6.32 -8.03 -20.28
C THR A 297 -6.39 -7.80 -18.77
N GLY A 298 -6.83 -6.62 -18.37
CA GLY A 298 -7.01 -6.24 -16.98
C GLY A 298 -5.72 -5.94 -16.22
N SER A 299 -4.56 -5.90 -16.87
CA SER A 299 -3.31 -5.45 -16.28
C SER A 299 -3.09 -3.96 -16.53
N ALA A 300 -2.68 -3.23 -15.50
CA ALA A 300 -2.21 -1.85 -15.59
C ALA A 300 -0.67 -1.76 -15.44
N ALA A 301 0.05 -2.88 -15.60
CA ALA A 301 1.50 -2.88 -15.46
C ALA A 301 2.17 -2.14 -16.62
N GLU A 302 3.12 -1.30 -16.28
CA GLU A 302 3.93 -0.56 -17.23
C GLU A 302 5.42 -0.74 -16.91
N VAL A 303 6.24 -0.72 -17.94
CA VAL A 303 7.69 -0.63 -17.81
C VAL A 303 8.12 0.72 -18.37
N TRP A 304 8.89 1.47 -17.58
CA TRP A 304 9.41 2.77 -17.99
C TRP A 304 10.93 2.75 -18.03
N VAL A 305 11.50 3.39 -19.03
CA VAL A 305 12.93 3.67 -19.13
C VAL A 305 13.08 5.18 -19.25
N THR A 306 13.77 5.78 -18.30
CA THR A 306 14.00 7.23 -18.27
C THR A 306 15.50 7.50 -18.18
N GLU A 307 16.03 8.28 -19.11
CA GLU A 307 17.44 8.69 -19.15
C GLU A 307 17.70 10.02 -18.43
N LYS A 308 17.02 10.20 -17.31
CA LYS A 308 17.12 11.41 -16.51
C LYS A 308 16.98 11.05 -15.04
N ALA A 309 17.87 11.59 -14.22
CA ALA A 309 17.80 11.43 -12.77
C ALA A 309 16.42 11.78 -12.23
N GLN A 310 15.92 10.97 -11.31
CA GLN A 310 14.64 11.14 -10.64
C GLN A 310 14.86 11.22 -9.13
N CYS A 311 14.14 12.11 -8.47
CA CYS A 311 14.17 12.21 -7.03
C CYS A 311 13.12 11.25 -6.38
N PRO A 312 13.26 10.95 -5.08
CA PRO A 312 12.30 10.13 -4.34
C PRO A 312 10.84 10.58 -4.49
N ALA A 313 10.58 11.88 -4.51
CA ALA A 313 9.22 12.40 -4.68
C ALA A 313 8.63 12.04 -6.05
N ALA A 314 9.40 12.16 -7.13
CA ALA A 314 8.95 11.78 -8.47
C ALA A 314 8.73 10.25 -8.60
N ILE A 315 9.56 9.46 -7.90
CA ILE A 315 9.39 8.00 -7.87
C ILE A 315 8.09 7.65 -7.15
N TRP A 316 7.85 8.25 -5.99
CA TRP A 316 6.61 7.99 -5.25
C TRP A 316 5.38 8.50 -5.99
N GLU A 317 5.41 9.68 -6.59
CA GLU A 317 4.32 10.20 -7.40
C GLU A 317 3.90 9.21 -8.49
N LYS A 318 4.88 8.58 -9.17
CA LYS A 318 4.60 7.55 -10.16
C LYS A 318 4.02 6.26 -9.54
N PHE A 319 4.44 5.89 -8.34
CA PHE A 319 4.09 4.62 -7.71
C PHE A 319 2.93 4.70 -6.73
N SER A 320 2.58 5.89 -6.27
CA SER A 320 1.49 6.10 -5.31
C SER A 320 0.15 5.52 -5.76
N GLY A 321 -0.07 5.45 -7.07
CA GLY A 321 -1.24 4.85 -7.66
C GLY A 321 -1.08 3.38 -8.06
N GLN A 322 0.02 2.72 -7.74
CA GLN A 322 0.28 1.33 -8.12
C GLN A 322 0.01 0.40 -6.94
N PHE A 323 -0.90 -0.54 -7.09
CA PHE A 323 -1.08 -1.60 -6.10
C PHE A 323 -1.33 -2.95 -6.78
N LYS A 324 -0.90 -4.03 -6.16
CA LYS A 324 -1.23 -5.37 -6.63
C LYS A 324 -2.62 -5.75 -6.16
N ARG A 325 -3.37 -6.38 -7.05
CA ARG A 325 -4.66 -6.94 -6.69
C ARG A 325 -4.46 -8.04 -5.66
N PHE A 326 -4.96 -7.77 -4.49
CA PHE A 326 -5.02 -8.73 -3.41
C PHE A 326 -6.30 -9.55 -3.57
N MET A 327 -6.19 -10.84 -3.77
CA MET A 327 -7.33 -11.73 -3.99
C MET A 327 -8.10 -11.52 -5.31
N ALA A 328 -7.43 -11.10 -6.36
CA ALA A 328 -8.05 -11.08 -7.68
C ALA A 328 -8.23 -12.51 -8.21
N LEU A 329 -9.31 -13.15 -7.83
CA LEU A 329 -9.63 -14.53 -8.20
C LEU A 329 -9.65 -14.74 -9.71
N GLN A 330 -9.94 -13.70 -10.48
CA GLN A 330 -10.05 -13.77 -11.92
C GLN A 330 -8.81 -13.37 -12.70
N LEU A 331 -7.91 -12.60 -12.07
CA LEU A 331 -6.72 -12.04 -12.71
C LEU A 331 -5.52 -12.04 -11.73
N PRO A 332 -5.05 -13.21 -11.30
CA PRO A 332 -3.94 -13.30 -10.35
C PRO A 332 -2.71 -12.57 -10.87
N GLY A 333 -2.00 -11.85 -9.97
CA GLY A 333 -0.78 -11.14 -10.30
C GLY A 333 -0.96 -9.92 -11.21
N ARG A 334 -2.19 -9.52 -11.56
CA ARG A 334 -2.41 -8.30 -12.33
C ARG A 334 -2.28 -7.08 -11.45
N VAL A 335 -1.73 -6.04 -12.03
CA VAL A 335 -1.53 -4.76 -11.36
C VAL A 335 -2.71 -3.85 -11.62
N ALA A 336 -3.18 -3.20 -10.57
CA ALA A 336 -4.13 -2.10 -10.64
C ALA A 336 -3.43 -0.79 -10.26
N LYS A 337 -4.02 0.33 -10.65
CA LYS A 337 -3.58 1.66 -10.24
C LYS A 337 -4.62 2.27 -9.31
N ALA A 338 -4.19 2.81 -8.18
CA ALA A 338 -5.10 3.43 -7.20
C ALA A 338 -5.79 4.67 -7.79
N GLU A 339 -5.08 5.47 -8.57
CA GLU A 339 -5.67 6.61 -9.26
C GLU A 339 -6.76 6.22 -10.25
N ASP A 340 -6.79 4.98 -10.71
CA ASP A 340 -7.86 4.50 -11.57
C ASP A 340 -9.22 4.54 -10.87
N PHE A 341 -9.26 4.41 -9.56
CA PHE A 341 -10.50 4.56 -8.81
C PHE A 341 -11.09 5.95 -9.00
N THR A 342 -10.28 7.00 -8.82
CA THR A 342 -10.74 8.37 -9.04
C THR A 342 -11.14 8.64 -10.51
N SER A 343 -10.34 8.17 -11.46
CA SER A 343 -10.62 8.34 -12.88
C SER A 343 -11.88 7.61 -13.35
N ARG A 344 -12.22 6.51 -12.69
CA ARG A 344 -13.44 5.72 -12.92
C ARG A 344 -14.68 6.30 -12.24
N GLY A 345 -14.55 7.40 -11.50
CA GLY A 345 -15.68 8.04 -10.83
C GLY A 345 -15.86 7.65 -9.37
N PHE A 346 -14.80 7.13 -8.73
CA PHE A 346 -14.79 6.95 -7.29
C PHE A 346 -14.41 8.23 -6.57
N ASP A 347 -15.12 8.51 -5.50
CA ASP A 347 -14.77 9.52 -4.51
C ASP A 347 -14.27 8.83 -3.25
N ILE A 348 -13.08 9.18 -2.77
CA ILE A 348 -12.46 8.61 -1.58
C ILE A 348 -12.63 9.60 -0.43
N HIS A 349 -13.17 9.12 0.68
CA HIS A 349 -13.47 9.91 1.86
C HIS A 349 -12.70 9.42 3.07
N GLU A 350 -12.28 10.36 3.89
CA GLU A 350 -11.69 10.12 5.21
C GLU A 350 -12.27 11.12 6.18
N GLU A 351 -12.84 10.65 7.28
CA GLU A 351 -13.47 11.52 8.27
C GLU A 351 -13.47 10.90 9.67
N TRP A 352 -13.41 11.76 10.68
CA TRP A 352 -13.56 11.36 12.07
C TRP A 352 -15.05 11.14 12.40
N VAL A 353 -15.38 9.90 12.77
CA VAL A 353 -16.73 9.50 13.20
C VAL A 353 -16.63 8.88 14.57
N ASN A 354 -17.29 9.48 15.56
CA ASN A 354 -17.29 9.01 16.96
C ASN A 354 -15.89 8.79 17.56
N GLY A 355 -14.93 9.65 17.18
CA GLY A 355 -13.56 9.56 17.69
C GLY A 355 -12.63 8.65 16.90
N GLU A 356 -13.12 7.94 15.88
CA GLU A 356 -12.35 7.04 15.02
C GLU A 356 -12.20 7.62 13.62
N LEU A 357 -11.01 7.48 13.02
CA LEU A 357 -10.79 7.87 11.64
C LEU A 357 -11.37 6.82 10.71
N ARG A 358 -12.48 7.16 10.06
CA ARG A 358 -13.19 6.24 9.17
C ARG A 358 -12.91 6.59 7.72
N ARG A 359 -12.87 5.55 6.88
CA ARG A 359 -12.65 5.68 5.44
C ARG A 359 -13.73 4.95 4.68
N TRP A 360 -14.06 5.47 3.52
CA TRP A 360 -14.91 4.80 2.54
C TRP A 360 -14.65 5.37 1.16
N MET A 361 -15.02 4.65 0.15
CA MET A 361 -15.04 5.18 -1.20
C MET A 361 -16.40 4.93 -1.85
N VAL A 362 -16.80 5.87 -2.67
CA VAL A 362 -18.11 5.88 -3.33
C VAL A 362 -17.88 5.79 -4.83
N TYR A 363 -18.55 4.86 -5.49
CA TYR A 363 -18.64 4.83 -6.93
C TYR A 363 -19.96 5.44 -7.39
N VAL A 364 -19.86 6.48 -8.19
CA VAL A 364 -21.00 7.18 -8.77
C VAL A 364 -21.03 6.88 -10.27
N PRO A 365 -22.05 6.18 -10.78
CA PRO A 365 -22.11 5.82 -12.19
C PRO A 365 -22.20 7.06 -13.09
N SER A 366 -21.67 6.96 -14.30
CA SER A 366 -21.61 8.09 -15.25
C SER A 366 -22.98 8.64 -15.63
N THR A 367 -24.03 7.83 -15.49
CA THR A 367 -25.43 8.19 -15.76
C THR A 367 -26.11 8.96 -14.61
N TYR A 368 -25.47 9.03 -13.44
CA TYR A 368 -26.03 9.74 -12.29
C TYR A 368 -25.97 11.25 -12.46
N THR A 369 -27.12 11.90 -12.36
CA THR A 369 -27.25 13.37 -12.49
C THR A 369 -27.77 14.05 -11.23
N GLY A 370 -28.15 13.27 -10.21
CA GLY A 370 -28.81 13.78 -9.01
C GLY A 370 -30.30 14.13 -9.18
N SER A 371 -30.82 14.12 -10.42
CA SER A 371 -32.22 14.49 -10.69
C SER A 371 -33.24 13.40 -10.35
N LYS A 372 -32.80 12.17 -10.22
CA LYS A 372 -33.64 11.01 -9.85
C LYS A 372 -33.00 10.27 -8.70
N LYS A 373 -33.84 9.71 -7.83
CA LYS A 373 -33.40 8.82 -6.77
C LYS A 373 -32.91 7.50 -7.34
N VAL A 374 -31.75 7.05 -6.89
CA VAL A 374 -31.11 5.81 -7.33
C VAL A 374 -30.90 4.83 -6.15
N PRO A 375 -30.83 3.53 -6.38
CA PRO A 375 -30.48 2.57 -5.35
C PRO A 375 -29.06 2.81 -4.80
N LEU A 376 -28.83 2.30 -3.58
CA LEU A 376 -27.52 2.27 -2.94
C LEU A 376 -27.16 0.84 -2.57
N VAL A 377 -25.93 0.45 -2.86
CA VAL A 377 -25.35 -0.81 -2.38
C VAL A 377 -24.16 -0.52 -1.48
N LEU A 378 -24.22 -0.97 -0.23
CA LEU A 378 -23.10 -0.95 0.71
C LEU A 378 -22.33 -2.26 0.62
N VAL A 379 -21.02 -2.18 0.42
CA VAL A 379 -20.12 -3.34 0.28
C VAL A 379 -19.07 -3.33 1.39
N MET A 380 -18.94 -4.43 2.12
CA MET A 380 -18.02 -4.57 3.24
C MET A 380 -17.00 -5.67 3.00
N HIS A 381 -15.71 -5.34 3.17
CA HIS A 381 -14.60 -6.26 2.94
C HIS A 381 -14.47 -7.34 4.01
N GLY A 382 -13.75 -8.41 3.69
CA GLY A 382 -13.42 -9.48 4.61
C GLY A 382 -12.32 -9.11 5.62
N TYR A 383 -12.06 -10.01 6.57
CA TYR A 383 -10.95 -9.90 7.51
C TYR A 383 -9.62 -9.76 6.75
N THR A 384 -8.75 -8.86 7.18
CA THR A 384 -7.44 -8.56 6.55
C THR A 384 -7.49 -7.91 5.15
N ALA A 385 -8.66 -7.57 4.65
CA ALA A 385 -8.83 -6.91 3.36
C ALA A 385 -9.03 -5.40 3.51
N SER A 386 -9.26 -4.71 2.41
CA SER A 386 -9.52 -3.27 2.37
C SER A 386 -10.70 -2.93 1.45
N MET A 387 -11.19 -1.69 1.53
CA MET A 387 -12.20 -1.17 0.60
C MET A 387 -11.74 -1.26 -0.87
N TYR A 388 -10.45 -1.08 -1.13
CA TYR A 388 -9.87 -1.22 -2.47
C TYR A 388 -9.90 -2.68 -2.95
N ALA A 389 -9.47 -3.59 -2.08
CA ALA A 389 -9.44 -5.01 -2.40
C ALA A 389 -10.83 -5.55 -2.72
N ILE A 390 -11.83 -5.25 -1.88
CA ILE A 390 -13.19 -5.74 -2.11
C ILE A 390 -13.84 -5.10 -3.34
N ALA A 391 -13.48 -3.86 -3.69
CA ALA A 391 -13.97 -3.24 -4.91
C ALA A 391 -13.47 -3.98 -6.15
N GLU A 392 -12.16 -4.27 -6.21
CA GLU A 392 -11.56 -5.03 -7.33
C GLU A 392 -12.02 -6.50 -7.35
N GLU A 393 -12.19 -7.11 -6.18
CA GLU A 393 -12.64 -8.50 -6.05
C GLU A 393 -14.09 -8.68 -6.48
N SER A 394 -14.98 -7.82 -5.99
CA SER A 394 -16.42 -7.93 -6.23
C SER A 394 -16.88 -7.29 -7.53
N ARG A 395 -16.18 -6.27 -7.99
CA ARG A 395 -16.53 -5.48 -9.18
C ARG A 395 -17.96 -4.92 -9.17
N TRP A 396 -18.51 -4.65 -8.00
CA TRP A 396 -19.82 -4.02 -7.87
C TRP A 396 -19.94 -2.69 -8.61
N TYR A 397 -18.85 -1.98 -8.80
CA TYR A 397 -18.83 -0.73 -9.55
C TYR A 397 -19.15 -0.92 -11.04
N ASP A 398 -18.75 -2.03 -11.66
CA ASP A 398 -19.12 -2.33 -13.05
C ASP A 398 -20.63 -2.59 -13.18
N VAL A 399 -21.20 -3.30 -12.19
CA VAL A 399 -22.64 -3.55 -12.13
C VAL A 399 -23.41 -2.25 -11.90
N ALA A 400 -22.86 -1.37 -11.05
CA ALA A 400 -23.43 -0.06 -10.76
C ALA A 400 -23.44 0.84 -12.01
N GLU A 401 -22.35 0.85 -12.78
CA GLU A 401 -22.28 1.60 -14.03
C GLU A 401 -23.34 1.13 -15.05
N GLN A 402 -23.53 -0.18 -15.16
CA GLN A 402 -24.49 -0.75 -16.09
C GLN A 402 -25.96 -0.54 -15.69
N ASN A 403 -26.23 -0.42 -14.39
CA ASN A 403 -27.59 -0.40 -13.85
C ASN A 403 -27.99 0.92 -13.20
N GLY A 404 -27.11 1.89 -13.12
CA GLY A 404 -27.41 3.26 -12.67
C GLY A 404 -27.67 3.39 -11.16
N PHE A 405 -26.95 2.67 -10.32
CA PHE A 405 -27.00 2.80 -8.86
C PHE A 405 -25.66 3.21 -8.26
N ILE A 406 -25.67 3.71 -7.03
CA ILE A 406 -24.44 4.11 -6.32
C ILE A 406 -23.96 2.94 -5.46
N VAL A 407 -22.63 2.76 -5.41
CA VAL A 407 -21.99 1.77 -4.51
C VAL A 407 -21.07 2.50 -3.54
N VAL A 408 -21.15 2.13 -2.27
CA VAL A 408 -20.20 2.57 -1.25
C VAL A 408 -19.44 1.38 -0.68
N PHE A 409 -18.12 1.49 -0.67
CA PHE A 409 -17.19 0.50 -0.12
C PHE A 409 -16.65 1.05 1.20
N ALA A 410 -17.08 0.48 2.31
CA ALA A 410 -16.66 0.92 3.62
C ALA A 410 -15.38 0.22 4.07
N GLN A 411 -14.52 0.94 4.83
CA GLN A 411 -13.29 0.43 5.42
C GLN A 411 -13.50 0.12 6.90
N GLY A 412 -13.28 -1.14 7.28
CA GLY A 412 -13.18 -1.56 8.68
C GLY A 412 -11.89 -1.06 9.32
N LEU A 413 -11.91 -0.81 10.62
CA LEU A 413 -10.75 -0.33 11.34
C LEU A 413 -9.64 -1.39 11.43
N VAL A 414 -8.41 -0.92 11.45
CA VAL A 414 -7.26 -1.76 11.77
C VAL A 414 -7.18 -1.92 13.27
N ARG A 415 -7.27 -3.15 13.74
CA ARG A 415 -7.23 -3.48 15.17
C ARG A 415 -6.29 -4.66 15.42
N PRO A 416 -5.67 -4.78 16.60
CA PRO A 416 -4.99 -6.01 16.98
C PRO A 416 -6.00 -7.14 17.03
N ALA A 417 -5.58 -8.31 16.64
CA ALA A 417 -6.41 -9.49 16.72
C ALA A 417 -5.60 -10.70 17.20
N ASP A 418 -6.11 -11.36 18.22
CA ASP A 418 -5.45 -12.52 18.84
C ASP A 418 -5.20 -13.66 17.86
N LEU A 419 -6.09 -13.85 16.89
CA LEU A 419 -5.93 -14.86 15.83
C LEU A 419 -4.64 -14.73 15.03
N MET A 420 -4.10 -13.51 14.95
CA MET A 420 -2.90 -13.21 14.20
C MET A 420 -1.73 -12.81 15.10
N GLY A 421 -1.78 -13.18 16.38
CA GLY A 421 -0.74 -12.87 17.35
C GLY A 421 -0.62 -11.36 17.64
N ASN A 422 -1.74 -10.68 17.79
CA ASN A 422 -1.85 -9.23 17.97
C ASN A 422 -1.25 -8.39 16.82
N ILE A 423 -1.23 -8.93 15.61
CA ILE A 423 -0.87 -8.15 14.43
C ILE A 423 -2.04 -7.26 14.05
N PRO A 424 -1.83 -5.96 13.85
CA PRO A 424 -2.88 -5.06 13.41
C PRO A 424 -3.51 -5.53 12.10
N THR A 425 -4.81 -5.59 12.08
CA THR A 425 -5.54 -6.18 10.95
C THR A 425 -6.87 -5.45 10.75
N ALA A 426 -7.18 -5.10 9.50
CA ALA A 426 -8.47 -4.52 9.16
C ALA A 426 -9.59 -5.52 9.38
N MET A 427 -10.61 -5.11 10.15
CA MET A 427 -11.74 -5.98 10.53
C MET A 427 -13.00 -5.18 10.84
N TRP A 428 -14.09 -5.91 10.89
CA TRP A 428 -15.38 -5.48 11.42
C TRP A 428 -15.66 -6.17 12.74
N LEU A 429 -16.14 -5.43 13.72
CA LEU A 429 -16.51 -5.95 15.03
C LEU A 429 -17.88 -6.65 14.97
N ALA A 430 -17.92 -7.80 14.32
CA ALA A 430 -19.14 -8.57 14.15
C ALA A 430 -18.90 -10.06 14.41
N GLY A 431 -19.87 -10.71 15.05
CA GLY A 431 -19.79 -12.13 15.40
C GLY A 431 -18.56 -12.44 16.26
N PRO A 432 -17.82 -13.52 15.97
CA PRO A 432 -16.64 -13.91 16.76
C PRO A 432 -15.51 -12.89 16.70
N PHE A 433 -15.47 -12.02 15.68
CA PHE A 433 -14.44 -10.99 15.57
C PHE A 433 -14.59 -9.88 16.60
N ALA A 434 -15.78 -9.62 17.12
CA ALA A 434 -15.99 -8.68 18.22
C ALA A 434 -15.22 -9.11 19.48
N ALA A 435 -15.15 -10.42 19.76
CA ALA A 435 -14.40 -10.95 20.90
C ALA A 435 -12.87 -10.91 20.71
N LEU A 436 -12.39 -10.85 19.45
CA LEU A 436 -10.97 -10.82 19.13
C LEU A 436 -10.34 -9.44 19.30
N ALA A 437 -11.15 -8.40 19.26
CA ALA A 437 -10.70 -7.03 19.36
C ALA A 437 -10.45 -6.54 20.82
N GLY A 438 -10.51 -7.45 21.78
CA GLY A 438 -10.31 -7.14 23.20
C GLY A 438 -11.63 -7.01 23.99
N LYS A 439 -11.54 -7.19 25.31
CA LYS A 439 -12.71 -7.23 26.19
C LYS A 439 -13.45 -5.90 26.30
N ASP A 440 -12.74 -4.82 26.01
CA ASP A 440 -13.21 -3.46 26.25
C ASP A 440 -13.62 -2.75 24.93
N THR A 441 -13.61 -3.47 23.83
CA THR A 441 -14.00 -2.89 22.54
C THR A 441 -15.52 -3.00 22.37
N ASP A 442 -16.19 -1.87 22.27
CA ASP A 442 -17.62 -1.80 22.00
C ASP A 442 -17.88 -2.19 20.53
N PRO A 443 -18.58 -3.32 20.27
CA PRO A 443 -18.89 -3.73 18.91
C PRO A 443 -19.86 -2.79 18.21
N SER A 444 -20.53 -1.87 18.93
CA SER A 444 -21.46 -0.92 18.33
C SER A 444 -20.78 0.15 17.48
N VAL A 445 -19.49 0.42 17.69
CA VAL A 445 -18.77 1.50 16.97
C VAL A 445 -18.75 1.31 15.45
N ASP A 446 -18.69 0.08 14.97
CA ASP A 446 -18.78 -0.19 13.54
C ASP A 446 -20.22 -0.12 13.02
N LEU A 447 -21.19 -0.56 13.82
CA LEU A 447 -22.61 -0.43 13.51
C LEU A 447 -23.04 1.04 13.43
N GLU A 448 -22.57 1.87 14.36
CA GLU A 448 -22.82 3.32 14.37
C GLU A 448 -22.15 4.00 13.18
N PHE A 449 -20.92 3.59 12.84
CA PHE A 449 -20.27 4.07 11.63
C PHE A 449 -21.08 3.77 10.38
N ILE A 450 -21.54 2.52 10.20
CA ILE A 450 -22.34 2.15 9.03
C ILE A 450 -23.66 2.95 8.99
N ASN A 451 -24.33 3.12 10.12
CA ASN A 451 -25.53 3.94 10.15
C ASN A 451 -25.24 5.41 9.77
N SER A 452 -24.20 5.99 10.34
CA SER A 452 -23.75 7.35 10.00
C SER A 452 -23.35 7.48 8.54
N LEU A 453 -22.71 6.45 7.97
CA LEU A 453 -22.34 6.41 6.55
C LEU A 453 -23.60 6.41 5.66
N LEU A 454 -24.63 5.63 6.00
CA LEU A 454 -25.90 5.65 5.27
C LEU A 454 -26.55 7.04 5.32
N ASP A 455 -26.56 7.72 6.49
CA ASP A 455 -27.08 9.07 6.62
C ASP A 455 -26.34 10.07 5.72
N ARG A 456 -25.01 9.90 5.58
CA ARG A 456 -24.19 10.71 4.67
C ARG A 456 -24.54 10.46 3.21
N MET A 457 -24.68 9.19 2.84
CA MET A 457 -25.04 8.82 1.47
C MET A 457 -26.42 9.39 1.08
N GLU A 458 -27.38 9.36 1.99
CA GLU A 458 -28.71 9.93 1.78
C GLU A 458 -28.71 11.45 1.74
N ARG A 459 -27.81 12.10 2.47
CA ARG A 459 -27.66 13.57 2.48
C ARG A 459 -26.94 14.07 1.21
N ASP A 460 -25.89 13.38 0.79
CA ASP A 460 -24.97 13.87 -0.24
C ASP A 460 -25.40 13.43 -1.65
N TYR A 461 -26.21 12.38 -1.74
CA TYR A 461 -26.72 11.83 -3.00
C TYR A 461 -28.24 11.66 -2.99
N SER A 462 -28.82 11.67 -4.18
CA SER A 462 -30.26 11.41 -4.35
C SER A 462 -30.54 9.90 -4.27
N ILE A 463 -30.55 9.36 -3.07
CA ILE A 463 -30.75 7.93 -2.80
C ILE A 463 -32.25 7.61 -2.65
N ASP A 464 -32.68 6.50 -3.24
CA ASP A 464 -33.96 5.87 -2.96
C ASP A 464 -33.84 5.02 -1.70
N THR A 465 -34.30 5.56 -0.59
CA THR A 465 -34.21 4.92 0.72
C THR A 465 -35.01 3.62 0.84
N THR A 466 -35.87 3.31 -0.14
CA THR A 466 -36.56 2.03 -0.22
C THR A 466 -35.77 0.96 -0.97
N ARG A 467 -34.62 1.33 -1.55
CA ARG A 467 -33.74 0.47 -2.33
C ARG A 467 -32.29 0.60 -1.87
N VAL A 468 -32.07 0.45 -0.58
CA VAL A 468 -30.74 0.36 0.04
C VAL A 468 -30.42 -1.10 0.32
N TYR A 469 -29.26 -1.55 -0.13
CA TYR A 469 -28.83 -2.93 -0.01
C TYR A 469 -27.46 -2.99 0.67
N ALA A 470 -27.19 -4.08 1.37
CA ALA A 470 -25.87 -4.34 1.91
C ALA A 470 -25.37 -5.73 1.51
N THR A 471 -24.06 -5.83 1.29
CA THR A 471 -23.41 -7.11 1.04
C THR A 471 -22.00 -7.10 1.61
N GLY A 472 -21.40 -8.25 1.81
CA GLY A 472 -20.06 -8.35 2.33
C GLY A 472 -19.46 -9.73 2.14
N HIS A 473 -18.13 -9.79 2.22
CA HIS A 473 -17.37 -11.03 2.14
C HIS A 473 -16.87 -11.43 3.54
N SER A 474 -16.99 -12.73 3.91
CA SER A 474 -16.43 -13.26 5.15
C SER A 474 -16.82 -12.43 6.40
N ASN A 475 -15.84 -11.81 7.08
CA ASN A 475 -16.09 -10.90 8.22
C ASN A 475 -17.03 -9.74 7.83
N GLY A 476 -16.92 -9.21 6.61
CA GLY A 476 -17.86 -8.22 6.09
C GLY A 476 -19.28 -8.76 5.94
N SER A 477 -19.47 -10.06 5.66
CA SER A 477 -20.81 -10.65 5.64
C SER A 477 -21.42 -10.75 7.04
N LEU A 478 -20.60 -11.05 8.06
CA LEU A 478 -21.04 -11.00 9.45
C LEU A 478 -21.46 -9.58 9.86
N MET A 479 -20.72 -8.57 9.40
CA MET A 479 -21.09 -7.18 9.63
C MET A 479 -22.36 -6.79 8.88
N THR A 480 -22.56 -7.30 7.67
CA THR A 480 -23.83 -7.14 6.92
C THR A 480 -25.01 -7.67 7.73
N TRP A 481 -24.90 -8.87 8.26
CA TRP A 481 -25.94 -9.45 9.11
C TRP A 481 -26.16 -8.63 10.39
N ALA A 482 -25.10 -8.26 11.09
CA ALA A 482 -25.18 -7.46 12.32
C ALA A 482 -25.86 -6.10 12.06
N THR A 483 -25.51 -5.45 10.96
CA THR A 483 -26.11 -4.17 10.55
C THR A 483 -27.59 -4.34 10.19
N ALA A 484 -27.95 -5.37 9.44
CA ALA A 484 -29.33 -5.65 9.09
C ALA A 484 -30.19 -6.00 10.33
N CYS A 485 -29.63 -6.74 11.28
CA CYS A 485 -30.34 -7.01 12.54
C CYS A 485 -30.57 -5.72 13.35
N ARG A 486 -29.58 -4.82 13.39
CA ARG A 486 -29.64 -3.60 14.20
C ARG A 486 -30.50 -2.51 13.57
N TYR A 487 -30.45 -2.41 12.24
CA TYR A 487 -31.06 -1.32 11.44
C TYR A 487 -31.91 -1.88 10.30
N ALA A 488 -32.76 -2.89 10.58
CA ALA A 488 -33.52 -3.62 9.59
C ALA A 488 -34.34 -2.71 8.64
N SER A 489 -34.89 -1.61 9.18
CA SER A 489 -35.68 -0.66 8.39
C SER A 489 -34.92 0.13 7.35
N ARG A 490 -33.57 0.11 7.42
CA ARG A 490 -32.70 0.84 6.47
C ARG A 490 -32.43 0.05 5.19
N PHE A 491 -32.67 -1.26 5.19
CA PHE A 491 -32.29 -2.14 4.08
C PHE A 491 -33.50 -2.82 3.43
N ALA A 492 -33.51 -2.79 2.11
CA ALA A 492 -34.45 -3.56 1.32
C ALA A 492 -34.09 -5.04 1.25
N ALA A 493 -32.78 -5.35 1.22
CA ALA A 493 -32.22 -6.70 1.29
C ALA A 493 -30.72 -6.67 1.64
N ILE A 494 -30.18 -7.85 2.01
CA ILE A 494 -28.76 -8.10 2.24
C ILE A 494 -28.32 -9.36 1.49
#